data_a36515b41ffd4fed2be2f7a582bd1555
#
_entry.id   a36515b41ffd4fed2be2f7a582bd1555
#
_cell.length_a   1.000
_cell.length_b   1.000
_cell.length_c   1.000
_cell.angle_alpha   90.00
_cell.angle_beta   90.00
_cell.angle_gamma   90.00
#
_symmetry.space_group_name_H-M   'P 1'
#
loop_
_entity.id
_entity.type
_entity.pdbx_description
1 polymer ?
#
loop_
_entity_poly.entity_id
_entity_poly.type
_entity_poly.pdbx_seq_one_letter_code
_entity_poly.pdbx_strand_id
1 'polypeptide(L)'
;EIPLRLVGSEMCIRDRFYSLSIAMGILITFGSYMKKDTSIEDSTRNVEIFDTAIAIMAGLMIIPAVFAFSGGNPDTLQAGPSLMFITIPKVFANMGFGTVIGILFFLLVLFAALTSSIALTESAVSTFEDELGWGRKKSTVLIGVIMITLGTLSCLGYGPFSSVTILGMQFLDFFDFLTNSVMMPIAAIATCLLVSRVIGVAKIEEEIIHGESRFRRKKIFLVMIQYLLSLIHISEPTRR
;
A
#
# COMPACT_ATOMS: atom_id res chain seq x y z
N GLU A 1 -14.39 -25.68 -9.47
CA GLU A 1 -13.62 -24.77 -10.35
C GLU A 1 -14.15 -23.35 -10.13
N ILE A 2 -13.43 -22.55 -9.33
CA ILE A 2 -13.73 -21.12 -9.18
C ILE A 2 -13.22 -20.47 -10.46
N PRO A 3 -14.05 -19.73 -11.20
CA PRO A 3 -13.64 -19.17 -12.47
C PRO A 3 -12.43 -18.24 -12.27
N LEU A 4 -11.33 -18.53 -12.95
CA LEU A 4 -10.06 -17.77 -12.95
C LEU A 4 -10.26 -16.24 -13.09
N ARG A 5 -11.38 -15.82 -13.65
CA ARG A 5 -11.77 -14.40 -13.78
C ARG A 5 -12.10 -13.72 -12.45
N LEU A 6 -12.67 -14.44 -11.47
CA LEU A 6 -12.98 -13.86 -10.15
C LEU A 6 -11.70 -13.69 -9.32
N VAL A 7 -10.79 -14.67 -9.35
CA VAL A 7 -9.50 -14.63 -8.64
C VAL A 7 -8.64 -13.46 -9.13
N GLY A 8 -8.65 -13.17 -10.44
CA GLY A 8 -7.91 -12.04 -11.00
C GLY A 8 -8.49 -10.68 -10.58
N SER A 9 -9.81 -10.53 -10.49
CA SER A 9 -10.45 -9.27 -10.11
C SER A 9 -10.33 -8.95 -8.63
N GLU A 10 -10.42 -9.97 -7.76
CA GLU A 10 -10.24 -9.79 -6.30
C GLU A 10 -8.80 -9.38 -5.95
N MET A 11 -7.81 -10.02 -6.58
CA MET A 11 -6.40 -9.65 -6.42
C MET A 11 -6.13 -8.20 -6.87
N CYS A 12 -6.72 -7.77 -7.99
CA CYS A 12 -6.61 -6.39 -8.45
C CYS A 12 -7.24 -5.38 -7.50
N ILE A 13 -8.37 -5.69 -6.87
CA ILE A 13 -9.03 -4.80 -5.91
C ILE A 13 -8.18 -4.63 -4.66
N ARG A 14 -7.69 -5.71 -4.07
CA ARG A 14 -6.83 -5.69 -2.88
C ARG A 14 -5.55 -4.89 -3.14
N ASP A 15 -4.87 -5.16 -4.24
CA ASP A 15 -3.62 -4.49 -4.60
C ASP A 15 -3.85 -2.98 -4.81
N ARG A 16 -5.04 -2.59 -5.28
CA ARG A 16 -5.46 -1.18 -5.39
C ARG A 16 -5.64 -0.53 -4.03
N PHE A 17 -6.28 -1.21 -3.08
CA PHE A 17 -6.43 -0.71 -1.72
C PHE A 17 -5.06 -0.48 -1.07
N TYR A 18 -4.14 -1.41 -1.27
CA TYR A 18 -2.77 -1.32 -0.76
C TYR A 18 -1.99 -0.17 -1.41
N SER A 19 -2.02 -0.05 -2.73
CA SER A 19 -1.33 0.98 -3.50
C SER A 19 -1.79 2.39 -3.10
N LEU A 20 -3.09 2.59 -2.87
CA LEU A 20 -3.67 3.85 -2.41
C LEU A 20 -3.52 4.09 -0.91
N SER A 21 -2.84 3.21 -0.17
CA SER A 21 -2.64 3.31 1.29
C SER A 21 -3.93 3.46 2.10
N ILE A 22 -5.02 2.85 1.64
CA ILE A 22 -6.32 2.91 2.30
C ILE A 22 -6.24 2.11 3.61
N ALA A 23 -6.79 2.65 4.70
CA ALA A 23 -6.80 2.07 6.04
C ALA A 23 -5.42 1.95 6.73
N MET A 24 -4.37 2.57 6.19
CA MET A 24 -3.03 2.61 6.81
C MET A 24 -2.79 3.85 7.69
N GLY A 25 -3.77 4.75 7.83
CA GLY A 25 -3.61 6.01 8.58
C GLY A 25 -2.89 7.12 7.82
N ILE A 26 -2.09 6.80 6.80
CA ILE A 26 -1.27 7.77 6.06
C ILE A 26 -2.12 8.90 5.48
N LEU A 27 -3.22 8.57 4.79
CA LEU A 27 -4.11 9.55 4.18
C LEU A 27 -4.77 10.46 5.23
N ILE A 28 -5.07 9.95 6.43
CA ILE A 28 -5.62 10.73 7.53
C ILE A 28 -4.57 11.73 8.02
N THR A 29 -3.35 11.27 8.26
CA THR A 29 -2.24 12.12 8.71
C THR A 29 -1.93 13.21 7.70
N PHE A 30 -1.76 12.87 6.43
CA PHE A 30 -1.50 13.87 5.39
C PHE A 30 -2.70 14.81 5.15
N GLY A 31 -3.92 14.29 5.27
CA GLY A 31 -5.14 15.09 5.23
C GLY A 31 -5.18 16.16 6.31
N SER A 32 -4.69 15.86 7.52
CA SER A 32 -4.61 16.83 8.62
C SER A 32 -3.64 17.99 8.36
N TYR A 33 -2.67 17.81 7.46
CA TYR A 33 -1.71 18.85 7.06
C TYR A 33 -2.17 19.67 5.85
N MET A 34 -3.27 19.29 5.20
CA MET A 34 -3.79 20.02 4.05
C MET A 34 -4.39 21.36 4.47
N LYS A 35 -4.27 22.35 3.58
CA LYS A 35 -4.90 23.65 3.79
C LYS A 35 -6.42 23.54 3.61
N LYS A 36 -7.18 24.33 4.36
CA LYS A 36 -8.66 24.32 4.32
C LYS A 36 -9.28 24.69 2.97
N ASP A 37 -8.55 25.40 2.13
CA ASP A 37 -8.97 25.80 0.77
C ASP A 37 -8.68 24.76 -0.29
N THR A 38 -8.07 23.62 0.08
CA THR A 38 -7.73 22.56 -0.88
C THR A 38 -8.94 21.65 -1.11
N SER A 39 -9.31 21.49 -2.40
CA SER A 39 -10.36 20.55 -2.80
C SER A 39 -9.97 19.10 -2.51
N ILE A 40 -10.77 18.44 -1.67
CA ILE A 40 -10.58 17.03 -1.32
C ILE A 40 -10.88 16.12 -2.52
N GLU A 41 -11.97 16.41 -3.26
CA GLU A 41 -12.40 15.59 -4.40
C GLU A 41 -11.36 15.62 -5.53
N ASP A 42 -10.83 16.81 -5.87
CA ASP A 42 -9.80 16.93 -6.91
C ASP A 42 -8.47 16.31 -6.49
N SER A 43 -8.07 16.47 -5.21
CA SER A 43 -6.86 15.85 -4.68
C SER A 43 -6.95 14.32 -4.73
N THR A 44 -8.06 13.75 -4.29
CA THR A 44 -8.30 12.30 -4.33
C THR A 44 -8.32 11.78 -5.76
N ARG A 45 -8.98 12.50 -6.68
CA ARG A 45 -9.01 12.14 -8.10
C ARG A 45 -7.62 12.15 -8.73
N ASN A 46 -6.80 13.13 -8.42
CA ASN A 46 -5.43 13.19 -8.94
C ASN A 46 -4.61 12.01 -8.43
N VAL A 47 -4.68 11.68 -7.15
CA VAL A 47 -4.01 10.48 -6.59
C VAL A 47 -4.47 9.21 -7.32
N GLU A 48 -5.77 9.03 -7.51
CA GLU A 48 -6.35 7.87 -8.22
C GLU A 48 -5.83 7.76 -9.66
N ILE A 49 -5.79 8.89 -10.39
CA ILE A 49 -5.33 8.91 -11.80
C ILE A 49 -3.85 8.60 -11.89
N PHE A 50 -3.02 9.25 -11.07
CA PHE A 50 -1.56 9.04 -11.11
C PHE A 50 -1.18 7.63 -10.67
N ASP A 51 -1.77 7.10 -9.60
CA ASP A 51 -1.53 5.72 -9.15
C ASP A 51 -1.90 4.72 -10.24
N THR A 52 -3.08 4.90 -10.88
CA THR A 52 -3.54 4.04 -11.96
C THR A 52 -2.61 4.09 -13.17
N ALA A 53 -2.22 5.29 -13.59
CA ALA A 53 -1.36 5.48 -14.76
C ALA A 53 0.02 4.84 -14.54
N ILE A 54 0.63 5.05 -13.36
CA ILE A 54 1.93 4.49 -13.03
C ILE A 54 1.85 2.95 -12.94
N ALA A 55 0.81 2.40 -12.32
CA ALA A 55 0.62 0.96 -12.21
C ALA A 55 0.49 0.28 -13.60
N ILE A 56 -0.29 0.89 -14.50
CA ILE A 56 -0.43 0.40 -15.88
C ILE A 56 0.90 0.49 -16.64
N MET A 57 1.60 1.62 -16.56
CA MET A 57 2.89 1.79 -17.24
C MET A 57 3.94 0.81 -16.71
N ALA A 58 4.03 0.62 -15.40
CA ALA A 58 4.94 -0.34 -14.81
C ALA A 58 4.63 -1.78 -15.24
N GLY A 59 3.36 -2.17 -15.24
CA GLY A 59 2.92 -3.48 -15.70
C GLY A 59 3.26 -3.72 -17.18
N LEU A 60 2.97 -2.75 -18.05
CA LEU A 60 3.29 -2.82 -19.48
C LEU A 60 4.80 -2.87 -19.76
N MET A 61 5.63 -2.32 -18.91
CA MET A 61 7.08 -2.34 -19.06
C MET A 61 7.69 -3.62 -18.48
N ILE A 62 7.33 -3.99 -17.26
CA ILE A 62 7.98 -5.09 -16.52
C ILE A 62 7.53 -6.46 -17.05
N ILE A 63 6.23 -6.68 -17.22
CA ILE A 63 5.70 -8.00 -17.59
C ILE A 63 6.24 -8.48 -18.94
N PRO A 64 6.16 -7.70 -20.04
CA PRO A 64 6.72 -8.12 -21.32
C PRO A 64 8.24 -8.29 -21.28
N ALA A 65 8.96 -7.42 -20.54
CA ALA A 65 10.41 -7.53 -20.42
C ALA A 65 10.81 -8.86 -19.76
N VAL A 66 10.22 -9.17 -18.60
CA VAL A 66 10.49 -10.44 -17.90
C VAL A 66 10.11 -11.64 -18.77
N PHE A 67 8.96 -11.60 -19.44
CA PHE A 67 8.51 -12.69 -20.32
C PHE A 67 9.46 -12.92 -21.51
N ALA A 68 9.90 -11.84 -22.16
CA ALA A 68 10.83 -11.92 -23.29
C ALA A 68 12.20 -12.50 -22.89
N PHE A 69 12.73 -12.13 -21.73
CA PHE A 69 14.03 -12.59 -21.24
C PHE A 69 14.00 -13.94 -20.50
N SER A 70 12.82 -14.44 -20.16
CA SER A 70 12.64 -15.78 -19.57
C SER A 70 12.38 -16.89 -20.59
N GLY A 71 12.46 -16.56 -21.87
CA GLY A 71 12.20 -17.52 -22.95
C GLY A 71 10.73 -17.94 -23.09
N GLY A 72 9.80 -17.10 -22.58
CA GLY A 72 8.36 -17.35 -22.68
C GLY A 72 7.81 -18.30 -21.62
N ASN A 73 8.57 -18.65 -20.60
CA ASN A 73 8.11 -19.52 -19.52
C ASN A 73 7.37 -18.71 -18.44
N PRO A 74 6.05 -18.89 -18.26
CA PRO A 74 5.27 -18.18 -17.26
C PRO A 74 5.67 -18.49 -15.81
N ASP A 75 6.30 -19.63 -15.53
CA ASP A 75 6.74 -20.02 -14.19
C ASP A 75 7.90 -19.17 -13.65
N THR A 76 8.55 -18.39 -14.53
CA THR A 76 9.61 -17.45 -14.13
C THR A 76 9.08 -16.12 -13.63
N LEU A 77 7.80 -15.83 -13.82
CA LEU A 77 7.11 -14.66 -13.29
C LEU A 77 6.84 -14.85 -11.79
N GLN A 78 7.90 -14.81 -10.99
CA GLN A 78 7.76 -14.80 -9.53
C GLN A 78 7.23 -13.47 -9.07
N ALA A 79 6.34 -13.48 -8.07
CA ALA A 79 5.83 -12.26 -7.44
C ALA A 79 6.76 -11.81 -6.29
N GLY A 80 6.59 -10.56 -5.86
CA GLY A 80 7.26 -10.04 -4.66
C GLY A 80 8.74 -9.68 -4.84
N PRO A 81 9.52 -9.73 -3.74
CA PRO A 81 10.93 -9.31 -3.73
C PRO A 81 11.82 -10.06 -4.73
N SER A 82 11.53 -11.34 -4.97
CA SER A 82 12.28 -12.16 -5.93
C SER A 82 12.20 -11.64 -7.37
N LEU A 83 11.04 -11.13 -7.78
CA LEU A 83 10.90 -10.48 -9.09
C LEU A 83 11.82 -9.27 -9.21
N MET A 84 11.81 -8.40 -8.20
CA MET A 84 12.52 -7.13 -8.23
C MET A 84 14.04 -7.29 -8.07
N PHE A 85 14.51 -8.14 -7.16
CA PHE A 85 15.92 -8.23 -6.81
C PHE A 85 16.69 -9.39 -7.46
N ILE A 86 15.98 -10.36 -8.03
CA ILE A 86 16.61 -11.50 -8.72
C ILE A 86 16.31 -11.47 -10.22
N THR A 87 15.05 -11.37 -10.61
CA THR A 87 14.64 -11.50 -12.01
C THR A 87 14.98 -10.25 -12.83
N ILE A 88 14.59 -9.06 -12.36
CA ILE A 88 14.85 -7.81 -13.09
C ILE A 88 16.33 -7.52 -13.31
N PRO A 89 17.27 -7.73 -12.35
CA PRO A 89 18.69 -7.60 -12.62
C PRO A 89 19.20 -8.54 -13.73
N LYS A 90 18.67 -9.77 -13.81
CA LYS A 90 19.02 -10.70 -14.89
C LYS A 90 18.52 -10.20 -16.26
N VAL A 91 17.34 -9.58 -16.30
CA VAL A 91 16.84 -8.95 -17.52
C VAL A 91 17.77 -7.81 -17.95
N PHE A 92 18.16 -6.93 -17.04
CA PHE A 92 19.10 -5.83 -17.34
C PHE A 92 20.47 -6.34 -17.79
N ALA A 93 21.00 -7.40 -17.19
CA ALA A 93 22.29 -7.98 -17.58
C ALA A 93 22.30 -8.45 -19.04
N ASN A 94 21.16 -8.78 -19.62
CA ASN A 94 21.03 -9.20 -21.02
C ASN A 94 20.68 -8.07 -22.00
N MET A 95 20.57 -6.82 -21.52
CA MET A 95 20.30 -5.63 -22.34
C MET A 95 21.59 -4.88 -22.68
N GLY A 96 21.69 -4.33 -23.89
CA GLY A 96 22.89 -3.59 -24.35
C GLY A 96 23.29 -2.38 -23.49
N PHE A 97 22.35 -1.69 -22.86
CA PHE A 97 22.56 -0.62 -21.89
C PHE A 97 22.08 -0.98 -20.49
N GLY A 98 22.00 -2.25 -20.17
CA GLY A 98 21.36 -2.77 -18.97
C GLY A 98 21.95 -2.26 -17.67
N THR A 99 23.26 -2.00 -17.60
CA THR A 99 23.89 -1.42 -16.40
C THR A 99 23.36 -0.02 -16.09
N VAL A 100 23.26 0.86 -17.08
CA VAL A 100 22.78 2.23 -16.89
C VAL A 100 21.30 2.22 -16.52
N ILE A 101 20.50 1.45 -17.24
CA ILE A 101 19.06 1.29 -16.97
C ILE A 101 18.85 0.70 -15.58
N GLY A 102 19.63 -0.30 -15.19
CA GLY A 102 19.57 -0.91 -13.88
C GLY A 102 19.90 0.07 -12.74
N ILE A 103 20.93 0.88 -12.88
CA ILE A 103 21.27 1.91 -11.90
C ILE A 103 20.11 2.90 -11.75
N LEU A 104 19.57 3.41 -12.86
CA LEU A 104 18.45 4.36 -12.82
C LEU A 104 17.19 3.74 -12.21
N PHE A 105 16.90 2.49 -12.54
CA PHE A 105 15.76 1.75 -11.99
C PHE A 105 15.89 1.58 -10.47
N PHE A 106 17.02 1.07 -9.97
CA PHE A 106 17.20 0.86 -8.54
C PHE A 106 17.33 2.16 -7.75
N LEU A 107 17.83 3.22 -8.36
CA LEU A 107 17.81 4.56 -7.77
C LEU A 107 16.37 5.07 -7.60
N LEU A 108 15.54 4.87 -8.61
CA LEU A 108 14.11 5.21 -8.55
C LEU A 108 13.37 4.38 -7.49
N VAL A 109 13.64 3.08 -7.42
CA VAL A 109 13.10 2.19 -6.37
C VAL A 109 13.53 2.66 -4.98
N LEU A 110 14.79 3.07 -4.82
CA LEU A 110 15.29 3.61 -3.55
C LEU A 110 14.53 4.87 -3.14
N PHE A 111 14.34 5.82 -4.04
CA PHE A 111 13.58 7.03 -3.74
C PHE A 111 12.10 6.73 -3.44
N ALA A 112 11.48 5.81 -4.16
CA ALA A 112 10.11 5.38 -3.88
C ALA A 112 10.00 4.74 -2.49
N ALA A 113 10.94 3.88 -2.12
CA ALA A 113 10.99 3.26 -0.80
C ALA A 113 11.21 4.29 0.32
N LEU A 114 12.10 5.27 0.12
CA LEU A 114 12.35 6.34 1.07
C LEU A 114 11.11 7.20 1.32
N THR A 115 10.42 7.63 0.26
CA THR A 115 9.21 8.45 0.40
C THR A 115 8.10 7.69 1.12
N SER A 116 7.89 6.42 0.81
CA SER A 116 6.92 5.57 1.50
C SER A 116 7.29 5.35 2.98
N SER A 117 8.56 5.12 3.26
CA SER A 117 9.08 4.95 4.63
C SER A 117 8.87 6.21 5.47
N ILE A 118 9.12 7.40 4.90
CA ILE A 118 8.87 8.68 5.58
C ILE A 118 7.37 8.84 5.87
N ALA A 119 6.51 8.53 4.92
CA ALA A 119 5.06 8.66 5.08
C ALA A 119 4.51 7.74 6.19
N LEU A 120 4.95 6.48 6.23
CA LEU A 120 4.58 5.52 7.29
C LEU A 120 5.11 5.96 8.65
N THR A 121 6.36 6.44 8.71
CA THR A 121 6.97 6.94 9.95
C THR A 121 6.20 8.14 10.47
N GLU A 122 5.85 9.10 9.60
CA GLU A 122 5.10 10.30 9.98
C GLU A 122 3.72 9.94 10.54
N SER A 123 3.02 9.00 9.91
CA SER A 123 1.72 8.52 10.39
C SER A 123 1.83 7.90 11.79
N ALA A 124 2.85 7.09 12.04
CA ALA A 124 3.08 6.52 13.35
C ALA A 124 3.50 7.58 14.38
N VAL A 125 4.42 8.48 14.04
CA VAL A 125 4.91 9.54 14.93
C VAL A 125 3.76 10.47 15.35
N SER A 126 2.94 10.93 14.39
CA SER A 126 1.81 11.81 14.71
C SER A 126 0.79 11.13 15.63
N THR A 127 0.52 9.84 15.43
CA THR A 127 -0.35 9.08 16.33
C THR A 127 0.20 9.03 17.76
N PHE A 128 1.50 8.81 17.95
CA PHE A 128 2.11 8.81 19.28
C PHE A 128 2.17 10.20 19.90
N GLU A 129 2.32 11.27 19.11
CA GLU A 129 2.24 12.66 19.58
C GLU A 129 0.83 12.97 20.07
N ASP A 130 -0.19 12.64 19.31
CA ASP A 130 -1.58 12.97 19.59
C ASP A 130 -2.15 12.14 20.75
N GLU A 131 -1.89 10.83 20.79
CA GLU A 131 -2.49 9.93 21.79
C GLU A 131 -1.74 9.92 23.12
N LEU A 132 -0.40 9.98 23.09
CA LEU A 132 0.42 9.89 24.30
C LEU A 132 0.97 11.25 24.78
N GLY A 133 0.75 12.31 24.00
CA GLY A 133 1.28 13.64 24.31
C GLY A 133 2.82 13.69 24.32
N TRP A 134 3.47 12.77 23.58
CA TRP A 134 4.93 12.71 23.54
C TRP A 134 5.50 13.78 22.59
N GLY A 135 6.66 14.30 22.93
CA GLY A 135 7.34 15.23 22.02
C GLY A 135 7.87 14.49 20.77
N ARG A 136 7.84 15.16 19.63
CA ARG A 136 8.20 14.64 18.30
C ARG A 136 9.52 13.88 18.28
N LYS A 137 10.57 14.37 18.92
CA LYS A 137 11.87 13.71 18.99
C LYS A 137 11.78 12.31 19.62
N LYS A 138 11.04 12.20 20.73
CA LYS A 138 10.89 10.93 21.45
C LYS A 138 10.09 9.91 20.61
N SER A 139 8.99 10.34 20.02
CA SER A 139 8.16 9.51 19.14
C SER A 139 8.94 9.03 17.91
N THR A 140 9.68 9.93 17.25
CA THR A 140 10.50 9.57 16.08
C THR A 140 11.60 8.58 16.42
N VAL A 141 12.31 8.75 17.55
CA VAL A 141 13.37 7.80 17.96
C VAL A 141 12.77 6.43 18.25
N LEU A 142 11.64 6.36 18.98
CA LEU A 142 10.99 5.09 19.27
C LEU A 142 10.57 4.35 18.00
N ILE A 143 9.86 5.06 17.11
CA ILE A 143 9.40 4.47 15.84
C ILE A 143 10.60 4.05 14.98
N GLY A 144 11.66 4.87 14.93
CA GLY A 144 12.90 4.53 14.24
C GLY A 144 13.55 3.24 14.76
N VAL A 145 13.62 3.07 16.08
CA VAL A 145 14.16 1.84 16.69
C VAL A 145 13.29 0.64 16.33
N ILE A 146 11.97 0.76 16.41
CA ILE A 146 11.05 -0.31 16.02
C ILE A 146 11.23 -0.69 14.55
N MET A 147 11.27 0.29 13.66
CA MET A 147 11.45 0.07 12.21
C MET A 147 12.78 -0.61 11.90
N ILE A 148 13.89 -0.17 12.51
CA ILE A 148 15.20 -0.79 12.31
C ILE A 148 15.18 -2.23 12.83
N THR A 149 14.62 -2.47 14.00
CA THR A 149 14.58 -3.82 14.60
C THR A 149 13.76 -4.79 13.74
N LEU A 150 12.53 -4.42 13.40
CA LEU A 150 11.64 -5.27 12.57
C LEU A 150 12.15 -5.41 11.14
N GLY A 151 12.70 -4.32 10.56
CA GLY A 151 13.30 -4.35 9.24
C GLY A 151 14.54 -5.24 9.16
N THR A 152 15.42 -5.18 10.16
CA THR A 152 16.59 -6.06 10.26
C THR A 152 16.16 -7.52 10.39
N LEU A 153 15.16 -7.81 11.21
CA LEU A 153 14.62 -9.15 11.36
C LEU A 153 14.04 -9.70 10.04
N SER A 154 13.30 -8.85 9.31
CA SER A 154 12.77 -9.17 7.97
C SER A 154 13.88 -9.46 6.96
N CYS A 155 14.94 -8.66 6.93
CA CYS A 155 16.10 -8.87 6.06
C CYS A 155 16.85 -10.17 6.39
N LEU A 156 17.08 -10.45 7.67
CA LEU A 156 17.76 -11.66 8.12
C LEU A 156 16.95 -12.93 7.82
N GLY A 157 15.63 -12.82 7.68
CA GLY A 157 14.75 -13.92 7.26
C GLY A 157 15.06 -14.47 5.87
N TYR A 158 15.61 -13.67 4.96
CA TYR A 158 16.08 -14.13 3.64
C TYR A 158 17.53 -14.61 3.63
N GLY A 159 18.23 -14.54 4.74
CA GLY A 159 19.64 -14.93 4.87
C GLY A 159 19.83 -15.95 6.01
N PRO A 160 20.59 -15.56 7.07
CA PRO A 160 20.94 -16.49 8.16
C PRO A 160 19.77 -17.15 8.86
N PHE A 161 18.61 -16.49 8.89
CA PHE A 161 17.40 -16.98 9.57
C PHE A 161 16.36 -17.57 8.62
N SER A 162 16.74 -17.94 7.39
CA SER A 162 15.82 -18.52 6.42
C SER A 162 15.18 -19.85 6.86
N SER A 163 15.81 -20.56 7.81
CA SER A 163 15.26 -21.77 8.43
C SER A 163 14.28 -21.49 9.56
N VAL A 164 14.23 -20.25 10.07
CA VAL A 164 13.31 -19.86 11.17
C VAL A 164 12.04 -19.32 10.56
N THR A 165 10.94 -20.04 10.74
CA THR A 165 9.63 -19.67 10.22
C THR A 165 8.64 -19.46 11.37
N ILE A 166 7.74 -18.48 11.23
CA ILE A 166 6.60 -18.24 12.11
C ILE A 166 5.34 -18.70 11.37
N LEU A 167 4.61 -19.65 11.93
CA LEU A 167 3.43 -20.27 11.28
C LEU A 167 3.72 -20.84 9.88
N GLY A 168 4.97 -21.28 9.61
CA GLY A 168 5.40 -21.78 8.32
C GLY A 168 5.73 -20.70 7.29
N MET A 169 5.72 -19.41 7.67
CA MET A 169 6.05 -18.26 6.84
C MET A 169 7.38 -17.64 7.28
N GLN A 170 8.11 -17.03 6.35
CA GLN A 170 9.28 -16.20 6.67
C GLN A 170 8.86 -14.92 7.39
N PHE A 171 9.79 -14.25 8.06
CA PHE A 171 9.48 -13.05 8.84
C PHE A 171 8.77 -11.96 8.04
N LEU A 172 9.23 -11.67 6.81
CA LEU A 172 8.59 -10.66 5.97
C LEU A 172 7.16 -11.09 5.59
N ASP A 173 6.98 -12.35 5.19
CA ASP A 173 5.67 -12.88 4.79
C ASP A 173 4.70 -12.91 5.98
N PHE A 174 5.21 -13.21 7.18
CA PHE A 174 4.42 -13.16 8.41
C PHE A 174 3.99 -11.73 8.76
N PHE A 175 4.89 -10.75 8.67
CA PHE A 175 4.54 -9.35 8.92
C PHE A 175 3.58 -8.82 7.86
N ASP A 176 3.78 -9.18 6.61
CA ASP A 176 2.86 -8.84 5.50
C ASP A 176 1.46 -9.44 5.74
N PHE A 177 1.39 -10.72 6.11
CA PHE A 177 0.12 -11.37 6.49
C PHE A 177 -0.55 -10.65 7.66
N LEU A 178 0.19 -10.36 8.73
CA LEU A 178 -0.36 -9.71 9.91
C LEU A 178 -0.89 -8.30 9.59
N THR A 179 -0.12 -7.50 8.85
CA THR A 179 -0.51 -6.12 8.53
C THR A 179 -1.61 -6.06 7.49
N ASN A 180 -1.45 -6.76 6.37
CA ASN A 180 -2.34 -6.62 5.22
C ASN A 180 -3.59 -7.51 5.29
N SER A 181 -3.44 -8.75 5.82
CA SER A 181 -4.59 -9.67 5.88
C SER A 181 -5.39 -9.60 7.18
N VAL A 182 -4.81 -9.06 8.27
CA VAL A 182 -5.48 -8.98 9.57
C VAL A 182 -5.74 -7.54 9.99
N MET A 183 -4.68 -6.73 10.13
CA MET A 183 -4.82 -5.39 10.71
C MET A 183 -5.53 -4.41 9.77
N MET A 184 -5.22 -4.44 8.47
CA MET A 184 -5.82 -3.53 7.50
C MET A 184 -7.34 -3.70 7.36
N PRO A 185 -7.91 -4.92 7.23
CA PRO A 185 -9.36 -5.11 7.21
C PRO A 185 -10.03 -4.62 8.49
N ILE A 186 -9.44 -4.88 9.65
CA ILE A 186 -9.96 -4.40 10.94
C ILE A 186 -9.97 -2.88 10.99
N ALA A 187 -8.87 -2.23 10.57
CA ALA A 187 -8.76 -0.78 10.54
C ALA A 187 -9.77 -0.16 9.55
N ALA A 188 -9.99 -0.79 8.39
CA ALA A 188 -10.97 -0.33 7.42
C ALA A 188 -12.41 -0.41 7.97
N ILE A 189 -12.78 -1.53 8.59
CA ILE A 189 -14.09 -1.69 9.23
C ILE A 189 -14.27 -0.65 10.34
N ALA A 190 -13.26 -0.49 11.21
CA ALA A 190 -13.30 0.48 12.30
C ALA A 190 -13.46 1.91 11.77
N THR A 191 -12.74 2.29 10.71
CA THR A 191 -12.87 3.60 10.05
C THR A 191 -14.25 3.79 9.46
N CYS A 192 -14.81 2.80 8.78
CA CYS A 192 -16.18 2.87 8.24
C CYS A 192 -17.22 3.02 9.34
N LEU A 193 -17.09 2.30 10.45
CA LEU A 193 -17.98 2.42 11.59
C LEU A 193 -17.85 3.81 12.26
N LEU A 194 -16.63 4.30 12.41
CA LEU A 194 -16.37 5.63 12.94
C LEU A 194 -17.05 6.71 12.08
N VAL A 195 -16.83 6.65 10.77
CA VAL A 195 -17.41 7.60 9.81
C VAL A 195 -18.93 7.50 9.78
N SER A 196 -19.50 6.30 9.73
CA SER A 196 -20.93 6.12 9.58
C SER A 196 -21.74 6.36 10.85
N ARG A 197 -21.17 6.04 12.03
CA ARG A 197 -21.91 6.07 13.30
C ARG A 197 -21.50 7.17 14.27
N VAL A 198 -20.24 7.58 14.27
CA VAL A 198 -19.71 8.56 15.23
C VAL A 198 -19.60 9.96 14.62
N ILE A 199 -18.88 10.10 13.51
CA ILE A 199 -18.68 11.40 12.86
C ILE A 199 -19.95 11.85 12.16
N GLY A 200 -20.61 10.93 11.48
CA GLY A 200 -21.77 11.17 10.63
C GLY A 200 -21.38 11.66 9.23
N VAL A 201 -22.03 11.09 8.24
CA VAL A 201 -21.77 11.37 6.82
C VAL A 201 -22.01 12.85 6.47
N ALA A 202 -22.92 13.52 7.18
CA ALA A 202 -23.23 14.94 6.96
C ALA A 202 -22.03 15.86 7.24
N LYS A 203 -21.23 15.58 8.28
CA LYS A 203 -20.02 16.38 8.58
C LYS A 203 -18.93 16.20 7.52
N ILE A 204 -18.80 14.99 7.01
CA ILE A 204 -17.82 14.73 5.94
C ILE A 204 -18.26 15.39 4.64
N GLU A 205 -19.56 15.39 4.35
CA GLU A 205 -20.11 16.12 3.21
C GLU A 205 -19.86 17.64 3.34
N GLU A 206 -20.06 18.21 4.52
CA GLU A 206 -19.77 19.61 4.78
C GLU A 206 -18.30 19.95 4.55
N GLU A 207 -17.38 19.09 5.01
CA GLU A 207 -15.93 19.27 4.81
C GLU A 207 -15.53 19.16 3.33
N ILE A 208 -16.13 18.23 2.58
CA ILE A 208 -15.87 18.08 1.13
C ILE A 208 -16.37 19.30 0.35
N ILE A 209 -17.55 19.83 0.72
CA ILE A 209 -18.15 20.99 0.07
C ILE A 209 -17.42 22.29 0.45
N HIS A 210 -16.69 22.33 1.56
CA HIS A 210 -15.98 23.52 1.99
C HIS A 210 -14.95 24.04 0.96
N GLY A 211 -14.35 23.12 0.16
CA GLY A 211 -13.47 23.44 -0.96
C GLY A 211 -14.13 23.44 -2.34
N GLU A 212 -15.42 23.04 -2.45
CA GLU A 212 -16.12 22.86 -3.71
C GLU A 212 -17.59 23.26 -3.66
N SER A 213 -18.16 23.65 -4.82
CA SER A 213 -19.58 24.00 -4.91
C SER A 213 -20.53 22.80 -4.89
N ARG A 214 -20.05 21.56 -5.04
CA ARG A 214 -20.91 20.35 -5.12
C ARG A 214 -20.10 19.06 -4.95
N PHE A 215 -20.56 18.14 -4.08
CA PHE A 215 -20.04 16.78 -3.98
C PHE A 215 -20.58 15.89 -5.11
N ARG A 216 -19.80 15.68 -6.16
CA ARG A 216 -20.22 14.97 -7.41
C ARG A 216 -20.44 13.48 -7.19
N ARG A 217 -19.62 12.83 -6.36
CA ARG A 217 -19.61 11.38 -6.14
C ARG A 217 -20.35 10.94 -4.87
N LYS A 218 -21.19 11.79 -4.27
CA LYS A 218 -21.92 11.55 -3.01
C LYS A 218 -22.61 10.19 -2.93
N LYS A 219 -23.37 9.79 -3.98
CA LYS A 219 -24.12 8.52 -3.98
C LYS A 219 -23.19 7.30 -3.91
N ILE A 220 -22.08 7.33 -4.67
CA ILE A 220 -21.09 6.26 -4.68
C ILE A 220 -20.41 6.18 -3.32
N PHE A 221 -19.99 7.31 -2.75
CA PHE A 221 -19.39 7.40 -1.44
C PHE A 221 -20.27 6.81 -0.33
N LEU A 222 -21.57 7.14 -0.32
CA LEU A 222 -22.54 6.61 0.63
C LEU A 222 -22.68 5.08 0.54
N VAL A 223 -22.85 4.56 -0.67
CA VAL A 223 -22.96 3.12 -0.91
C VAL A 223 -21.67 2.40 -0.51
N MET A 224 -20.52 2.96 -0.83
CA MET A 224 -19.23 2.36 -0.48
C MET A 224 -19.01 2.29 1.03
N ILE A 225 -19.28 3.36 1.76
CA ILE A 225 -19.10 3.38 3.22
C ILE A 225 -20.12 2.52 3.95
N GLN A 226 -21.37 2.52 3.51
CA GLN A 226 -22.44 1.80 4.23
C GLN A 226 -22.47 0.30 3.96
N TYR A 227 -22.08 -0.16 2.76
CA TYR A 227 -22.33 -1.53 2.33
C TYR A 227 -21.11 -2.26 1.76
N LEU A 228 -20.30 -1.63 0.93
CA LEU A 228 -19.26 -2.34 0.17
C LEU A 228 -17.95 -2.53 0.95
N LEU A 229 -17.46 -1.51 1.63
CA LEU A 229 -16.20 -1.61 2.38
C LEU A 229 -16.30 -2.60 3.55
N SER A 230 -17.47 -2.70 4.18
CA SER A 230 -17.71 -3.71 5.23
C SER A 230 -17.77 -5.14 4.67
N LEU A 231 -18.33 -5.32 3.46
CA LEU A 231 -18.52 -6.65 2.85
C LEU A 231 -17.25 -7.17 2.14
N ILE A 232 -16.49 -6.31 1.47
CA ILE A 232 -15.27 -6.71 0.77
C ILE A 232 -14.22 -7.26 1.76
N HIS A 233 -14.14 -6.70 2.96
CA HIS A 233 -13.18 -7.15 3.98
C HIS A 233 -13.63 -8.38 4.77
N ILE A 234 -14.95 -8.67 4.80
CA ILE A 234 -15.50 -9.87 5.48
C ILE A 234 -15.45 -11.10 4.55
N SER A 235 -15.48 -10.89 3.23
CA SER A 235 -15.60 -11.98 2.25
C SER A 235 -14.27 -12.52 1.72
N GLU A 236 -13.11 -11.96 2.09
CA GLU A 236 -11.80 -12.51 1.72
C GLU A 236 -11.38 -13.67 2.65
N PRO A 237 -11.55 -14.93 2.25
CA PRO A 237 -10.94 -16.03 2.98
C PRO A 237 -9.42 -15.94 2.77
N THR A 238 -8.68 -15.93 3.88
CA THR A 238 -7.23 -16.19 3.95
C THR A 238 -6.89 -17.38 3.06
N ARG A 239 -6.46 -17.16 1.84
CA ARG A 239 -5.94 -18.22 0.97
C ARG A 239 -4.43 -18.27 1.09
N ARG A 240 -4.02 -19.43 1.64
CA ARG A 240 -2.69 -20.00 1.50
C ARG A 240 -2.44 -20.40 0.04
#